data_79c67ee759b3bfdad3bdcbd6a64c2a6a
#
_entry.id   79c67ee759b3bfdad3bdcbd6a64c2a6a
#
_cell.length_a   1.000
_cell.length_b   1.000
_cell.length_c   1.000
_cell.angle_alpha   90.00
_cell.angle_beta   90.00
_cell.angle_gamma   90.00
#
_symmetry.space_group_name_H-M   'P 1'
#
loop_
_entity.id
_entity.type
_entity.pdbx_description
1 polymer ?
#
loop_
_entity_poly.entity_id
_entity_poly.type
_entity_poly.pdbx_seq_one_letter_code
_entity_poly.pdbx_strand_id
1 'polypeptide(L)'
;DNLEEDMAKPMLELARQIPRMAARAGIRKVYPSQYLLHYRITDPARYPSSIESLARQIQKVWHDYMNLETAAAISSIADYSKIDDILGQAIRLLKWCALSGEYAVCTAWDFEARLSAMDRKREECQPFMTALFSGDKVASIREKELLLSLLNNLSMEEAVEECLHILCQLADQFHLHETEFSALFPERVNYFEKLSRLGRVKELELWMNNYLRWVSDYLENCREDRQEDVIQRARRFMADNYASPEMTLKSTADYVGLNEKYFSTRFTKETG
;
A
#
# COMPACT_ATOMS: atom_id res chain seq x y z
N ASP A 1 6.21 18.16 -5.05
CA ASP A 1 5.03 18.04 -4.16
C ASP A 1 3.81 18.86 -4.63
N ASN A 2 3.97 19.97 -5.39
CA ASN A 2 2.84 20.79 -5.85
C ASN A 2 2.14 20.28 -7.13
N LEU A 3 2.73 19.34 -7.88
CA LEU A 3 2.14 18.81 -9.11
C LEU A 3 1.05 17.75 -8.86
N GLU A 4 1.11 17.03 -7.75
CA GLU A 4 0.12 15.99 -7.43
C GLU A 4 -1.17 16.54 -6.77
N GLU A 5 -1.12 17.67 -6.07
CA GLU A 5 -2.30 18.28 -5.44
C GLU A 5 -3.30 18.81 -6.48
N ASP A 6 -2.83 19.16 -7.66
CA ASP A 6 -3.63 19.76 -8.73
C ASP A 6 -4.42 18.74 -9.58
N MET A 7 -4.12 17.43 -9.43
CA MET A 7 -4.78 16.41 -10.26
C MET A 7 -6.23 16.11 -9.85
N ALA A 8 -6.60 16.25 -8.59
CA ALA A 8 -7.97 15.99 -8.13
C ALA A 8 -9.00 16.90 -8.82
N LYS A 9 -8.65 18.15 -9.06
CA LYS A 9 -9.53 19.14 -9.69
C LYS A 9 -9.81 18.82 -11.17
N PRO A 10 -8.80 18.63 -12.04
CA PRO A 10 -9.04 18.22 -13.43
C PRO A 10 -9.71 16.83 -13.53
N MET A 11 -9.38 15.87 -12.67
CA MET A 11 -10.05 14.57 -12.62
C MET A 11 -11.56 14.74 -12.34
N LEU A 12 -11.93 15.61 -11.39
CA LEU A 12 -13.32 15.87 -11.07
C LEU A 12 -14.05 16.60 -12.21
N GLU A 13 -13.42 17.57 -12.83
CA GLU A 13 -13.99 18.32 -13.95
C GLU A 13 -14.29 17.41 -15.14
N LEU A 14 -13.38 16.49 -15.48
CA LEU A 14 -13.60 15.48 -16.48
C LEU A 14 -14.70 14.49 -16.10
N ALA A 15 -14.72 13.99 -14.87
CA ALA A 15 -15.77 13.10 -14.39
C ALA A 15 -17.15 13.77 -14.43
N ARG A 16 -17.23 15.08 -14.15
CA ARG A 16 -18.48 15.86 -14.24
C ARG A 16 -19.04 16.04 -15.64
N GLN A 17 -18.24 15.82 -16.67
CA GLN A 17 -18.74 15.79 -18.06
C GLN A 17 -19.65 14.59 -18.33
N ILE A 18 -19.55 13.54 -17.50
CA ILE A 18 -20.48 12.41 -17.56
C ILE A 18 -21.83 12.88 -16.99
N PRO A 19 -22.95 12.83 -17.77
CA PRO A 19 -24.23 13.46 -17.38
C PRO A 19 -24.78 13.03 -16.02
N ARG A 20 -24.43 11.81 -15.55
CA ARG A 20 -24.86 11.29 -14.25
C ARG A 20 -24.08 11.83 -13.07
N MET A 21 -22.91 12.42 -13.32
CA MET A 21 -21.97 12.89 -12.28
C MET A 21 -22.10 14.37 -11.96
N ALA A 22 -22.63 15.17 -12.87
CA ALA A 22 -22.48 16.64 -12.92
C ALA A 22 -22.76 17.42 -11.61
N ALA A 23 -23.70 16.99 -10.77
CA ALA A 23 -24.07 17.71 -9.55
C ALA A 23 -23.99 16.89 -8.26
N ARG A 24 -23.49 15.64 -8.30
CA ARG A 24 -23.66 14.65 -7.23
C ARG A 24 -22.37 14.03 -6.74
N ALA A 25 -21.24 14.41 -7.33
CA ALA A 25 -19.95 13.83 -7.02
C ALA A 25 -18.97 14.88 -6.50
N GLY A 26 -18.13 14.44 -5.59
CA GLY A 26 -16.93 15.16 -5.20
C GLY A 26 -15.75 14.21 -5.20
N ILE A 27 -14.55 14.74 -5.38
CA ILE A 27 -13.30 13.99 -5.33
C ILE A 27 -12.37 14.65 -4.33
N ARG A 28 -11.64 13.86 -3.58
CA ARG A 28 -10.54 14.34 -2.74
C ARG A 28 -9.38 13.35 -2.79
N LYS A 29 -8.17 13.85 -2.70
CA LYS A 29 -6.98 13.04 -2.50
C LYS A 29 -7.00 12.48 -1.07
N VAL A 30 -6.74 11.19 -0.91
CA VAL A 30 -6.68 10.51 0.38
C VAL A 30 -5.23 10.15 0.71
N TYR A 31 -4.51 9.62 -0.29
CA TYR A 31 -3.11 9.22 -0.21
C TYR A 31 -2.39 9.58 -1.51
N PRO A 32 -1.04 9.51 -1.58
CA PRO A 32 -0.34 9.60 -2.85
C PRO A 32 -0.97 8.63 -3.87
N SER A 33 -1.30 9.13 -5.05
CA SER A 33 -1.92 8.35 -6.15
C SER A 33 -3.29 7.71 -5.83
N GLN A 34 -3.93 8.04 -4.69
CA GLN A 34 -5.25 7.53 -4.33
C GLN A 34 -6.26 8.64 -4.12
N TYR A 35 -7.40 8.50 -4.77
CA TYR A 35 -8.47 9.49 -4.75
C TYR A 35 -9.78 8.84 -4.29
N LEU A 36 -10.47 9.49 -3.37
CA LEU A 36 -11.82 9.13 -2.97
C LEU A 36 -12.83 9.92 -3.80
N LEU A 37 -13.60 9.21 -4.60
CA LEU A 37 -14.74 9.79 -5.30
C LEU A 37 -16.02 9.43 -4.53
N HIS A 38 -16.67 10.41 -3.95
CA HIS A 38 -17.96 10.21 -3.31
C HIS A 38 -19.10 10.62 -4.23
N TYR A 39 -20.13 9.81 -4.27
CA TYR A 39 -21.27 9.99 -5.17
C TYR A 39 -22.59 9.82 -4.41
N ARG A 40 -23.47 10.81 -4.52
CA ARG A 40 -24.79 10.76 -3.88
C ARG A 40 -25.76 9.92 -4.70
N ILE A 41 -26.29 8.87 -4.11
CA ILE A 41 -27.24 7.95 -4.73
C ILE A 41 -28.66 8.40 -4.44
N THR A 42 -29.51 8.41 -5.47
CA THR A 42 -30.94 8.76 -5.35
C THR A 42 -31.85 7.54 -5.46
N ASP A 43 -31.37 6.45 -6.04
CA ASP A 43 -32.11 5.21 -6.22
C ASP A 43 -31.21 4.01 -5.86
N PRO A 44 -31.26 3.55 -4.59
CA PRO A 44 -30.43 2.43 -4.13
C PRO A 44 -30.66 1.12 -4.89
N ALA A 45 -31.87 0.89 -5.42
CA ALA A 45 -32.20 -0.36 -6.09
C ALA A 45 -31.44 -0.56 -7.40
N ARG A 46 -31.01 0.53 -8.04
CA ARG A 46 -30.24 0.50 -9.29
C ARG A 46 -28.73 0.66 -9.07
N TYR A 47 -28.30 0.70 -7.84
CA TYR A 47 -26.92 1.04 -7.51
C TYR A 47 -25.89 0.07 -8.12
N PRO A 48 -25.97 -1.26 -7.91
CA PRO A 48 -24.87 -2.14 -8.31
C PRO A 48 -24.50 -2.01 -9.81
N SER A 49 -25.49 -2.17 -10.69
CA SER A 49 -25.24 -2.14 -12.14
C SER A 49 -24.91 -0.75 -12.68
N SER A 50 -25.48 0.30 -12.07
CA SER A 50 -25.29 1.67 -12.55
C SER A 50 -23.93 2.24 -12.13
N ILE A 51 -23.43 1.90 -10.94
CA ILE A 51 -22.19 2.47 -10.43
C ILE A 51 -20.94 1.83 -11.04
N GLU A 52 -20.97 0.52 -11.31
CA GLU A 52 -19.88 -0.15 -12.01
C GLU A 52 -19.71 0.41 -13.43
N SER A 53 -20.82 0.55 -14.17
CA SER A 53 -20.81 1.18 -15.49
C SER A 53 -20.28 2.62 -15.43
N LEU A 54 -20.62 3.37 -14.38
CA LEU A 54 -20.15 4.72 -14.18
C LEU A 54 -18.64 4.75 -13.88
N ALA A 55 -18.15 3.84 -13.03
CA ALA A 55 -16.72 3.74 -12.74
C ALA A 55 -15.89 3.48 -13.99
N ARG A 56 -16.35 2.54 -14.84
CA ARG A 56 -15.68 2.25 -16.13
C ARG A 56 -15.71 3.44 -17.10
N GLN A 57 -16.80 4.22 -17.11
CA GLN A 57 -16.87 5.45 -17.92
C GLN A 57 -15.88 6.50 -17.41
N ILE A 58 -15.74 6.65 -16.09
CA ILE A 58 -14.79 7.58 -15.49
C ILE A 58 -13.35 7.16 -15.83
N GLN A 59 -12.99 5.88 -15.64
CA GLN A 59 -11.69 5.35 -16.01
C GLN A 59 -11.37 5.63 -17.48
N LYS A 60 -12.32 5.39 -18.38
CA LYS A 60 -12.14 5.67 -19.79
C LYS A 60 -11.89 7.15 -20.07
N VAL A 61 -12.65 8.05 -19.46
CA VAL A 61 -12.46 9.50 -19.62
C VAL A 61 -11.09 9.94 -19.11
N TRP A 62 -10.66 9.45 -17.96
CA TRP A 62 -9.34 9.76 -17.42
C TRP A 62 -8.20 9.19 -18.28
N HIS A 63 -8.38 7.99 -18.83
CA HIS A 63 -7.42 7.42 -19.77
C HIS A 63 -7.33 8.27 -21.05
N ASP A 64 -8.46 8.55 -21.69
CA ASP A 64 -8.53 9.22 -23.00
C ASP A 64 -7.99 10.68 -22.93
N TYR A 65 -8.22 11.40 -21.85
CA TYR A 65 -7.87 12.82 -21.70
C TYR A 65 -6.62 13.09 -20.89
N MET A 66 -6.25 12.20 -19.98
CA MET A 66 -5.13 12.41 -19.06
C MET A 66 -4.06 11.33 -19.15
N ASN A 67 -4.27 10.30 -19.98
CA ASN A 67 -3.43 9.10 -20.07
C ASN A 67 -3.20 8.43 -18.70
N LEU A 68 -4.24 8.43 -17.85
CA LEU A 68 -4.21 7.80 -16.53
C LEU A 68 -4.78 6.39 -16.59
N GLU A 69 -4.00 5.44 -16.14
CA GLU A 69 -4.44 4.07 -15.87
C GLU A 69 -4.85 3.97 -14.40
N THR A 70 -6.09 3.56 -14.16
CA THR A 70 -6.67 3.58 -12.81
C THR A 70 -7.38 2.27 -12.48
N ALA A 71 -7.17 1.77 -11.27
CA ALA A 71 -8.04 0.75 -10.66
C ALA A 71 -9.11 1.45 -9.81
N ALA A 72 -10.30 0.87 -9.74
CA ALA A 72 -11.41 1.44 -8.98
C ALA A 72 -12.02 0.42 -8.02
N ALA A 73 -12.16 0.80 -6.76
CA ALA A 73 -12.88 0.05 -5.76
C ALA A 73 -14.20 0.74 -5.43
N ILE A 74 -15.28 -0.03 -5.44
CA ILE A 74 -16.64 0.47 -5.19
C ILE A 74 -17.12 -0.11 -3.87
N SER A 75 -17.29 0.75 -2.86
CA SER A 75 -17.81 0.38 -1.55
C SER A 75 -19.31 0.07 -1.56
N SER A 76 -19.80 -0.50 -0.47
CA SER A 76 -21.23 -0.59 -0.21
C SER A 76 -21.88 0.79 -0.07
N ILE A 77 -23.20 0.87 -0.21
CA ILE A 77 -23.96 2.07 0.13
C ILE A 77 -24.09 2.17 1.64
N ALA A 78 -23.91 3.35 2.18
CA ALA A 78 -24.28 3.62 3.55
C ALA A 78 -24.65 5.09 3.79
N ASP A 79 -25.19 5.32 4.98
CA ASP A 79 -25.44 6.65 5.49
C ASP A 79 -24.11 7.36 5.82
N TYR A 80 -24.13 8.68 5.79
CA TYR A 80 -22.95 9.51 6.04
C TYR A 80 -22.31 9.24 7.43
N SER A 81 -23.09 8.79 8.39
CA SER A 81 -22.59 8.42 9.73
C SER A 81 -21.64 7.23 9.75
N LYS A 82 -21.61 6.40 8.68
CA LYS A 82 -20.74 5.23 8.52
C LYS A 82 -19.64 5.44 7.49
N ILE A 83 -19.28 6.69 7.20
CA ILE A 83 -18.34 7.02 6.13
C ILE A 83 -16.94 6.42 6.38
N ASP A 84 -16.50 6.36 7.64
CA ASP A 84 -15.18 5.82 7.99
C ASP A 84 -15.11 4.30 7.77
N ASP A 85 -16.17 3.57 8.11
CA ASP A 85 -16.26 2.12 7.86
C ASP A 85 -16.22 1.83 6.37
N ILE A 86 -16.96 2.62 5.58
CA ILE A 86 -17.02 2.48 4.13
C ILE A 86 -15.70 2.86 3.48
N LEU A 87 -15.04 3.90 3.96
CA LEU A 87 -13.73 4.29 3.48
C LEU A 87 -12.71 3.18 3.74
N GLY A 88 -12.71 2.61 4.94
CA GLY A 88 -11.87 1.45 5.28
C GLY A 88 -12.12 0.25 4.36
N GLN A 89 -13.40 -0.05 4.08
CA GLN A 89 -13.78 -1.10 3.12
C GLN A 89 -13.25 -0.80 1.71
N ALA A 90 -13.45 0.43 1.22
CA ALA A 90 -13.01 0.84 -0.11
C ALA A 90 -11.49 0.77 -0.26
N ILE A 91 -10.72 1.17 0.76
CA ILE A 91 -9.25 1.11 0.76
C ILE A 91 -8.77 -0.34 0.70
N ARG A 92 -9.33 -1.25 1.51
CA ARG A 92 -8.98 -2.68 1.46
C ARG A 92 -9.28 -3.27 0.08
N LEU A 93 -10.45 -2.97 -0.45
CA LEU A 93 -10.87 -3.43 -1.77
C LEU A 93 -10.00 -2.86 -2.89
N LEU A 94 -9.54 -1.61 -2.77
CA LEU A 94 -8.69 -0.97 -3.76
C LEU A 94 -7.33 -1.67 -3.88
N LYS A 95 -6.77 -2.16 -2.77
CA LYS A 95 -5.52 -2.93 -2.78
C LYS A 95 -5.68 -4.24 -3.53
N TRP A 96 -6.77 -4.95 -3.28
CA TRP A 96 -7.11 -6.15 -4.04
C TRP A 96 -7.29 -5.83 -5.54
N CYS A 97 -7.97 -4.75 -5.84
CA CYS A 97 -8.19 -4.29 -7.20
C CYS A 97 -6.88 -3.99 -7.93
N ALA A 98 -5.94 -3.32 -7.26
CA ALA A 98 -4.62 -3.01 -7.80
C ALA A 98 -3.80 -4.28 -8.11
N LEU A 99 -3.96 -5.34 -7.31
CA LEU A 99 -3.35 -6.66 -7.57
C LEU A 99 -4.04 -7.42 -8.71
N SER A 100 -5.27 -7.06 -9.05
CA SER A 100 -6.04 -7.67 -10.15
C SER A 100 -5.72 -7.07 -11.53
N GLY A 101 -4.83 -6.08 -11.59
CA GLY A 101 -4.33 -5.47 -12.82
C GLY A 101 -4.86 -4.08 -13.11
N GLU A 102 -4.35 -3.51 -14.20
CA GLU A 102 -4.77 -2.19 -14.68
C GLU A 102 -6.25 -2.19 -15.10
N TYR A 103 -6.93 -1.08 -14.90
CA TYR A 103 -8.37 -0.91 -15.18
C TYR A 103 -9.33 -1.83 -14.41
N ALA A 104 -8.87 -2.56 -13.40
CA ALA A 104 -9.77 -3.38 -12.59
C ALA A 104 -10.83 -2.52 -11.91
N VAL A 105 -12.06 -3.03 -11.87
CA VAL A 105 -13.16 -2.48 -11.07
C VAL A 105 -13.61 -3.57 -10.13
N CYS A 106 -13.38 -3.40 -8.84
CA CYS A 106 -13.78 -4.32 -7.80
C CYS A 106 -14.91 -3.73 -6.97
N THR A 107 -15.90 -4.53 -6.65
CA THR A 107 -17.08 -4.07 -5.91
C THR A 107 -17.18 -4.77 -4.56
N ALA A 108 -17.71 -4.09 -3.57
CA ALA A 108 -17.85 -4.66 -2.23
C ALA A 108 -18.78 -5.89 -2.20
N TRP A 109 -19.82 -5.91 -3.04
CA TRP A 109 -20.76 -7.04 -3.08
C TRP A 109 -20.19 -8.29 -3.73
N ASP A 110 -19.24 -8.16 -4.68
CA ASP A 110 -18.56 -9.30 -5.30
C ASP A 110 -17.49 -9.90 -4.37
N PHE A 111 -16.98 -9.09 -3.45
CA PHE A 111 -15.87 -9.43 -2.58
C PHE A 111 -16.22 -9.53 -1.08
N GLU A 112 -17.48 -9.45 -0.71
CA GLU A 112 -17.90 -9.45 0.71
C GLU A 112 -17.39 -10.67 1.49
N ALA A 113 -17.49 -11.85 0.90
CA ALA A 113 -16.98 -13.09 1.50
C ALA A 113 -15.45 -13.08 1.61
N ARG A 114 -14.74 -12.54 0.61
CA ARG A 114 -13.28 -12.41 0.60
C ARG A 114 -12.79 -11.38 1.60
N LEU A 115 -13.45 -10.21 1.71
CA LEU A 115 -13.14 -9.20 2.71
C LEU A 115 -13.25 -9.76 4.13
N SER A 116 -14.29 -10.53 4.41
CA SER A 116 -14.47 -11.18 5.71
C SER A 116 -13.42 -12.26 6.00
N ALA A 117 -12.94 -12.96 4.97
CA ALA A 117 -11.81 -13.89 5.08
C ALA A 117 -10.50 -13.14 5.34
N MET A 118 -10.28 -12.02 4.66
CA MET A 118 -9.12 -11.16 4.86
C MET A 118 -8.97 -10.65 6.30
N ASP A 119 -10.04 -10.23 6.92
CA ASP A 119 -10.00 -9.75 8.30
C ASP A 119 -9.63 -10.87 9.30
N ARG A 120 -10.09 -12.10 9.07
CA ARG A 120 -9.73 -13.27 9.92
C ARG A 120 -8.28 -13.70 9.73
N LYS A 121 -7.78 -13.72 8.50
CA LYS A 121 -6.41 -14.16 8.17
C LYS A 121 -5.34 -13.12 8.49
N ARG A 122 -5.74 -11.88 8.77
CA ARG A 122 -4.82 -10.82 9.19
C ARG A 122 -4.03 -11.22 10.44
N GLU A 123 -4.66 -11.91 11.36
CA GLU A 123 -4.02 -12.38 12.58
C GLU A 123 -2.94 -13.44 12.30
N GLU A 124 -3.13 -14.30 11.30
CA GLU A 124 -2.17 -15.34 10.90
C GLU A 124 -0.88 -14.77 10.29
N CYS A 125 -0.99 -13.70 9.52
CA CYS A 125 0.15 -13.02 8.90
C CYS A 125 0.87 -12.05 9.84
N GLN A 126 0.21 -11.61 10.92
CA GLN A 126 0.71 -10.55 11.79
C GLN A 126 2.09 -10.84 12.43
N PRO A 127 2.41 -12.06 12.90
CA PRO A 127 3.74 -12.36 13.45
C PRO A 127 4.85 -12.11 12.42
N PHE A 128 4.66 -12.57 11.19
CA PHE A 128 5.61 -12.34 10.10
C PHE A 128 5.75 -10.86 9.78
N MET A 129 4.64 -10.14 9.62
CA MET A 129 4.65 -8.71 9.32
C MET A 129 5.38 -7.93 10.43
N THR A 130 5.09 -8.22 11.69
CA THR A 130 5.75 -7.58 12.82
C THR A 130 7.26 -7.81 12.81
N ALA A 131 7.71 -9.06 12.61
CA ALA A 131 9.12 -9.41 12.55
C ALA A 131 9.83 -8.73 11.36
N LEU A 132 9.18 -8.74 10.19
CA LEU A 132 9.70 -8.14 8.96
C LEU A 132 9.90 -6.62 9.12
N PHE A 133 8.90 -5.92 9.63
CA PHE A 133 8.95 -4.46 9.76
C PHE A 133 9.75 -3.97 10.98
N SER A 134 9.92 -4.78 12.02
CA SER A 134 10.85 -4.46 13.14
C SER A 134 12.33 -4.68 12.79
N GLY A 135 12.63 -5.45 11.73
CA GLY A 135 13.99 -5.82 11.34
C GLY A 135 14.58 -7.00 12.11
N ASP A 136 13.74 -7.76 12.81
CA ASP A 136 14.17 -9.03 13.42
C ASP A 136 14.30 -10.11 12.35
N LYS A 137 15.53 -10.26 11.82
CA LYS A 137 15.83 -11.22 10.74
C LYS A 137 15.55 -12.66 11.13
N VAL A 138 15.86 -13.05 12.36
CA VAL A 138 15.68 -14.44 12.81
C VAL A 138 14.21 -14.76 12.94
N ALA A 139 13.44 -13.90 13.58
CA ALA A 139 12.01 -14.07 13.68
C ALA A 139 11.33 -14.00 12.30
N SER A 140 11.74 -13.07 11.44
CA SER A 140 11.19 -12.93 10.08
C SER A 140 11.38 -14.20 9.24
N ILE A 141 12.56 -14.82 9.29
CA ILE A 141 12.81 -16.09 8.57
C ILE A 141 11.90 -17.19 9.11
N ARG A 142 11.85 -17.36 10.42
CA ARG A 142 11.04 -18.40 11.08
C ARG A 142 9.55 -18.25 10.76
N GLU A 143 9.01 -17.06 10.94
CA GLU A 143 7.58 -16.80 10.70
C GLU A 143 7.22 -16.92 9.21
N LYS A 144 8.13 -16.53 8.31
CA LYS A 144 7.97 -16.74 6.87
C LYS A 144 7.89 -18.23 6.53
N GLU A 145 8.77 -19.07 7.09
CA GLU A 145 8.75 -20.53 6.84
C GLU A 145 7.45 -21.15 7.35
N LEU A 146 6.97 -20.74 8.52
CA LEU A 146 5.68 -21.18 9.04
C LEU A 146 4.53 -20.78 8.09
N LEU A 147 4.49 -19.53 7.67
CA LEU A 147 3.45 -19.00 6.78
C LEU A 147 3.43 -19.76 5.44
N LEU A 148 4.61 -19.98 4.82
CA LEU A 148 4.70 -20.69 3.55
C LEU A 148 4.37 -22.18 3.69
N SER A 149 4.64 -22.81 4.84
CA SER A 149 4.30 -24.20 5.09
C SER A 149 2.80 -24.47 5.05
N LEU A 150 1.97 -23.45 5.37
CA LEU A 150 0.51 -23.57 5.31
C LEU A 150 0.02 -23.81 3.88
N LEU A 151 0.71 -23.28 2.86
CA LEU A 151 0.33 -23.43 1.45
C LEU A 151 0.32 -24.91 1.02
N ASN A 152 1.16 -25.75 1.61
CA ASN A 152 1.30 -27.16 1.20
C ASN A 152 0.04 -27.99 1.51
N ASN A 153 -0.85 -27.52 2.37
CA ASN A 153 -2.09 -28.20 2.75
C ASN A 153 -3.32 -27.69 2.00
N LEU A 154 -3.13 -26.74 1.08
CA LEU A 154 -4.20 -26.08 0.35
C LEU A 154 -4.33 -26.63 -1.07
N SER A 155 -5.53 -26.56 -1.63
CA SER A 155 -5.73 -26.67 -3.07
C SER A 155 -5.01 -25.54 -3.80
N MET A 156 -4.80 -25.67 -5.10
CA MET A 156 -4.14 -24.61 -5.88
C MET A 156 -4.88 -23.28 -5.83
N GLU A 157 -6.20 -23.31 -5.89
CA GLU A 157 -7.05 -22.12 -5.82
C GLU A 157 -6.95 -21.42 -4.46
N GLU A 158 -7.05 -22.18 -3.37
CA GLU A 158 -6.89 -21.67 -2.02
C GLU A 158 -5.47 -21.11 -1.78
N ALA A 159 -4.45 -21.75 -2.31
CA ALA A 159 -3.06 -21.31 -2.17
C ALA A 159 -2.81 -20.00 -2.94
N VAL A 160 -3.41 -19.80 -4.12
CA VAL A 160 -3.38 -18.53 -4.85
C VAL A 160 -4.06 -17.43 -4.05
N GLU A 161 -5.23 -17.70 -3.49
CA GLU A 161 -5.95 -16.74 -2.64
C GLU A 161 -5.13 -16.38 -1.39
N GLU A 162 -4.45 -17.35 -0.77
CA GLU A 162 -3.58 -17.11 0.39
C GLU A 162 -2.39 -16.23 0.03
N CYS A 163 -1.73 -16.49 -1.09
CA CYS A 163 -0.64 -15.65 -1.57
C CYS A 163 -1.08 -14.21 -1.83
N LEU A 164 -2.22 -14.02 -2.48
CA LEU A 164 -2.79 -12.68 -2.69
C LEU A 164 -3.11 -11.98 -1.36
N HIS A 165 -3.53 -12.75 -0.37
CA HIS A 165 -3.79 -12.25 0.97
C HIS A 165 -2.52 -11.68 1.62
N ILE A 166 -1.43 -12.45 1.58
CA ILE A 166 -0.12 -12.02 2.07
C ILE A 166 0.33 -10.74 1.35
N LEU A 167 0.17 -10.68 0.02
CA LEU A 167 0.52 -9.49 -0.76
C LEU A 167 -0.32 -8.26 -0.35
N CYS A 168 -1.62 -8.43 -0.10
CA CYS A 168 -2.47 -7.36 0.41
C CYS A 168 -2.04 -6.86 1.78
N GLN A 169 -1.69 -7.78 2.69
CA GLN A 169 -1.20 -7.42 4.02
C GLN A 169 0.13 -6.67 3.97
N LEU A 170 1.05 -7.08 3.10
CA LEU A 170 2.28 -6.33 2.82
C LEU A 170 1.96 -4.92 2.34
N ALA A 171 1.08 -4.78 1.36
CA ALA A 171 0.67 -3.47 0.84
C ALA A 171 0.09 -2.58 1.94
N ASP A 172 -0.67 -3.14 2.89
CA ASP A 172 -1.18 -2.42 4.06
C ASP A 172 -0.07 -1.88 4.95
N GLN A 173 0.90 -2.73 5.28
CA GLN A 173 2.01 -2.34 6.15
C GLN A 173 2.92 -1.30 5.49
N PHE A 174 3.22 -1.44 4.21
CA PHE A 174 4.01 -0.46 3.47
C PHE A 174 3.32 0.91 3.42
N HIS A 175 2.02 0.92 3.29
CA HIS A 175 1.24 2.15 3.32
C HIS A 175 1.34 2.86 4.69
N LEU A 176 1.28 2.11 5.78
CA LEU A 176 1.48 2.64 7.13
C LEU A 176 2.89 3.23 7.35
N HIS A 177 3.88 2.75 6.60
CA HIS A 177 5.27 3.21 6.65
C HIS A 177 5.64 4.24 5.57
N GLU A 178 4.64 4.88 4.93
CA GLU A 178 4.82 5.91 3.90
C GLU A 178 5.63 5.46 2.68
N THR A 179 5.73 4.16 2.44
CA THR A 179 6.43 3.59 1.30
C THR A 179 5.47 3.45 0.13
N GLU A 180 5.90 3.81 -1.07
CA GLU A 180 5.04 3.73 -2.25
C GLU A 180 4.67 2.29 -2.60
N PHE A 181 3.41 2.05 -2.91
CA PHE A 181 2.89 0.76 -3.39
C PHE A 181 3.64 0.28 -4.65
N SER A 182 4.02 1.19 -5.53
CA SER A 182 4.79 0.91 -6.75
C SER A 182 6.17 0.31 -6.48
N ALA A 183 6.78 0.59 -5.32
CA ALA A 183 8.05 0.00 -4.95
C ALA A 183 7.93 -1.50 -4.62
N LEU A 184 6.79 -1.92 -4.06
CA LEU A 184 6.49 -3.32 -3.80
C LEU A 184 6.06 -4.09 -5.04
N PHE A 185 5.29 -3.44 -5.90
CA PHE A 185 4.70 -4.05 -7.09
C PHE A 185 5.22 -3.34 -8.35
N PRO A 186 6.53 -3.52 -8.66
CA PRO A 186 7.14 -2.84 -9.81
C PRO A 186 6.58 -3.32 -11.15
N GLU A 187 6.07 -4.55 -11.17
CA GLU A 187 5.37 -5.09 -12.33
C GLU A 187 3.88 -4.74 -12.23
N ARG A 188 3.37 -3.98 -13.19
CA ARG A 188 1.94 -3.68 -13.34
C ARG A 188 1.21 -4.85 -13.97
N VAL A 189 1.15 -5.98 -13.27
CA VAL A 189 0.55 -7.22 -13.77
C VAL A 189 -0.64 -7.63 -12.90
N ASN A 190 -1.53 -8.41 -13.48
CA ASN A 190 -2.56 -9.11 -12.72
C ASN A 190 -1.92 -10.26 -11.94
N TYR A 191 -1.68 -10.04 -10.64
CA TYR A 191 -1.04 -11.04 -9.77
C TYR A 191 -1.90 -12.29 -9.60
N PHE A 192 -3.22 -12.18 -9.60
CA PHE A 192 -4.09 -13.36 -9.57
C PHE A 192 -3.84 -14.26 -10.78
N GLU A 193 -3.83 -13.68 -11.97
CA GLU A 193 -3.56 -14.42 -13.22
C GLU A 193 -2.12 -14.97 -13.25
N LYS A 194 -1.15 -14.16 -12.83
CA LYS A 194 0.26 -14.56 -12.76
C LYS A 194 0.44 -15.78 -11.84
N LEU A 195 -0.14 -15.73 -10.64
CA LEU A 195 -0.01 -16.82 -9.67
C LEU A 195 -0.79 -18.07 -10.09
N SER A 196 -1.99 -17.90 -10.66
CA SER A 196 -2.79 -19.03 -11.15
C SER A 196 -2.13 -19.79 -12.31
N ARG A 197 -1.26 -19.14 -13.09
CA ARG A 197 -0.51 -19.76 -14.19
C ARG A 197 0.64 -20.66 -13.73
N LEU A 198 1.07 -20.59 -12.47
CA LEU A 198 2.18 -21.43 -11.95
C LEU A 198 1.82 -22.92 -11.92
N GLY A 199 0.55 -23.28 -11.84
CA GLY A 199 0.04 -24.62 -12.03
C GLY A 199 0.27 -25.61 -10.87
N ARG A 200 1.20 -25.31 -9.94
CA ARG A 200 1.51 -26.18 -8.78
C ARG A 200 1.75 -25.35 -7.52
N VAL A 201 1.21 -25.81 -6.39
CA VAL A 201 1.41 -25.17 -5.08
C VAL A 201 2.90 -24.99 -4.75
N LYS A 202 3.74 -25.95 -5.13
CA LYS A 202 5.20 -25.86 -4.89
C LYS A 202 5.89 -24.74 -5.68
N GLU A 203 5.43 -24.46 -6.88
CA GLU A 203 5.92 -23.32 -7.68
C GLU A 203 5.46 -22.00 -7.09
N LEU A 204 4.23 -21.98 -6.57
CA LEU A 204 3.66 -20.84 -5.87
C LEU A 204 4.42 -20.53 -4.57
N GLU A 205 4.71 -21.56 -3.76
CA GLU A 205 5.53 -21.44 -2.55
C GLU A 205 6.92 -20.88 -2.87
N LEU A 206 7.57 -21.39 -3.92
CA LEU A 206 8.89 -20.93 -4.35
C LEU A 206 8.84 -19.47 -4.81
N TRP A 207 7.84 -19.10 -5.60
CA TRP A 207 7.66 -17.72 -6.05
C TRP A 207 7.45 -16.78 -4.86
N MET A 208 6.55 -17.14 -3.95
CA MET A 208 6.27 -16.33 -2.75
C MET A 208 7.50 -16.21 -1.86
N ASN A 209 8.24 -17.31 -1.64
CA ASN A 209 9.48 -17.26 -0.85
C ASN A 209 10.51 -16.29 -1.46
N ASN A 210 10.69 -16.32 -2.78
CA ASN A 210 11.60 -15.40 -3.46
C ASN A 210 11.11 -13.93 -3.37
N TYR A 211 9.82 -13.72 -3.51
CA TYR A 211 9.22 -12.40 -3.38
C TYR A 211 9.36 -11.82 -1.97
N LEU A 212 9.04 -12.60 -0.93
CA LEU A 212 9.19 -12.18 0.47
C LEU A 212 10.66 -11.94 0.86
N ARG A 213 11.60 -12.70 0.30
CA ARG A 213 13.03 -12.44 0.47
C ARG A 213 13.42 -11.10 -0.15
N TRP A 214 13.01 -10.85 -1.38
CA TRP A 214 13.23 -9.56 -2.05
C TRP A 214 12.65 -8.39 -1.24
N VAL A 215 11.45 -8.53 -0.68
CA VAL A 215 10.85 -7.51 0.20
C VAL A 215 11.71 -7.28 1.45
N SER A 216 12.24 -8.36 2.06
CA SER A 216 13.13 -8.25 3.22
C SER A 216 14.40 -7.48 2.90
N ASP A 217 15.04 -7.81 1.77
CA ASP A 217 16.27 -7.15 1.30
C ASP A 217 15.99 -5.67 0.96
N TYR A 218 14.86 -5.38 0.33
CA TYR A 218 14.44 -4.00 0.05
C TYR A 218 14.27 -3.17 1.32
N LEU A 219 13.58 -3.71 2.33
CA LEU A 219 13.39 -3.01 3.62
C LEU A 219 14.72 -2.82 4.36
N GLU A 220 15.65 -3.76 4.26
CA GLU A 220 16.96 -3.62 4.85
C GLU A 220 17.75 -2.49 4.20
N ASN A 221 17.81 -2.45 2.87
CA ASN A 221 18.45 -1.36 2.12
C ASN A 221 17.85 0.00 2.48
N CYS A 222 16.51 0.10 2.54
CA CYS A 222 15.85 1.33 2.99
C CYS A 222 16.22 1.76 4.42
N ARG A 223 16.50 0.79 5.32
CA ARG A 223 16.95 1.09 6.66
C ARG A 223 18.40 1.55 6.66
N GLU A 224 19.27 0.92 5.89
CA GLU A 224 20.67 1.30 5.74
C GLU A 224 20.78 2.69 5.13
N ASP A 225 20.05 3.01 4.06
CA ASP A 225 20.00 4.33 3.45
C ASP A 225 19.52 5.41 4.43
N ARG A 226 18.46 5.14 5.20
CA ARG A 226 18.00 6.05 6.27
C ARG A 226 19.05 6.23 7.36
N GLN A 227 19.85 5.20 7.62
CA GLN A 227 20.91 5.23 8.61
C GLN A 227 22.10 6.06 8.13
N GLU A 228 22.49 5.90 6.88
CA GLU A 228 23.57 6.68 6.28
C GLU A 228 23.18 8.16 6.19
N ASP A 229 21.96 8.47 5.82
CA ASP A 229 21.41 9.84 5.80
C ASP A 229 21.49 10.54 7.18
N VAL A 230 21.22 9.84 8.28
CA VAL A 230 21.28 10.39 9.64
C VAL A 230 22.69 10.82 10.01
N ILE A 231 23.72 10.03 9.71
CA ILE A 231 25.11 10.38 10.02
C ILE A 231 25.63 11.47 9.08
N GLN A 232 25.25 11.44 7.80
CA GLN A 232 25.56 12.51 6.86
C GLN A 232 24.88 13.84 7.25
N ARG A 233 23.64 13.79 7.67
CA ARG A 233 22.92 14.96 8.20
C ARG A 233 23.61 15.52 9.44
N ALA A 234 24.02 14.65 10.36
CA ALA A 234 24.78 15.07 11.54
C ALA A 234 26.11 15.73 11.16
N ARG A 235 26.85 15.15 10.22
CA ARG A 235 28.11 15.72 9.71
C ARG A 235 27.91 17.10 9.09
N ARG A 236 26.87 17.26 8.27
CA ARG A 236 26.52 18.56 7.67
C ARG A 236 26.18 19.58 8.76
N PHE A 237 25.31 19.21 9.71
CA PHE A 237 24.95 20.08 10.83
C PHE A 237 26.18 20.52 11.64
N MET A 238 27.10 19.61 11.95
CA MET A 238 28.35 19.93 12.62
C MET A 238 29.23 20.85 11.79
N ALA A 239 29.36 20.61 10.48
CA ALA A 239 30.14 21.44 9.58
C ALA A 239 29.59 22.87 9.47
N ASP A 240 28.27 23.01 9.42
CA ASP A 240 27.59 24.30 9.32
C ASP A 240 27.61 25.11 10.63
N ASN A 241 27.76 24.43 11.78
CA ASN A 241 27.65 25.02 13.11
C ASN A 241 28.92 24.90 13.96
N TYR A 242 30.05 24.46 13.40
CA TYR A 242 31.28 24.19 14.17
C TYR A 242 31.82 25.40 14.97
N ALA A 243 31.54 26.61 14.53
CA ALA A 243 31.93 27.84 15.18
C ALA A 243 30.97 28.30 16.30
N SER A 244 29.82 27.66 16.45
CA SER A 244 28.82 28.02 17.45
C SER A 244 29.16 27.41 18.80
N PRO A 245 29.17 28.19 19.91
CA PRO A 245 29.38 27.66 21.25
C PRO A 245 28.25 26.73 21.73
N GLU A 246 27.11 26.75 21.06
CA GLU A 246 25.95 25.87 21.33
C GLU A 246 26.05 24.50 20.64
N MET A 247 27.04 24.29 19.78
CA MET A 247 27.26 23.03 19.09
C MET A 247 27.85 22.00 20.06
N THR A 248 27.02 21.06 20.47
CA THR A 248 27.33 19.99 21.40
C THR A 248 26.93 18.63 20.85
N LEU A 249 27.44 17.55 21.47
CA LEU A 249 26.96 16.19 21.13
C LEU A 249 25.43 16.08 21.28
N LYS A 250 24.90 16.68 22.33
CA LYS A 250 23.46 16.69 22.59
C LYS A 250 22.71 17.44 21.51
N SER A 251 23.11 18.66 21.14
CA SER A 251 22.43 19.45 20.10
C SER A 251 22.44 18.74 18.72
N THR A 252 23.55 18.04 18.42
CA THR A 252 23.65 17.25 17.19
C THR A 252 22.74 16.02 17.21
N ALA A 253 22.70 15.31 18.34
CA ALA A 253 21.81 14.16 18.51
C ALA A 253 20.33 14.56 18.43
N ASP A 254 19.95 15.66 19.10
CA ASP A 254 18.60 16.23 19.06
C ASP A 254 18.21 16.64 17.62
N TYR A 255 19.12 17.27 16.86
CA TYR A 255 18.91 17.68 15.48
C TYR A 255 18.58 16.49 14.55
N VAL A 256 19.25 15.36 14.75
CA VAL A 256 19.00 14.15 13.95
C VAL A 256 17.92 13.22 14.54
N GLY A 257 17.31 13.60 15.66
CA GLY A 257 16.22 12.85 16.29
C GLY A 257 16.65 11.59 17.04
N LEU A 258 17.91 11.54 17.51
CA LEU A 258 18.46 10.41 18.26
C LEU A 258 18.78 10.79 19.70
N ASN A 259 18.78 9.81 20.60
CA ASN A 259 19.36 10.05 21.93
C ASN A 259 20.89 10.12 21.86
N GLU A 260 21.48 10.93 22.72
CA GLU A 260 22.92 11.26 22.75
C GLU A 260 23.83 10.02 22.81
N LYS A 261 23.49 9.05 23.65
CA LYS A 261 24.30 7.82 23.84
C LYS A 261 24.27 6.94 22.57
N TYR A 262 23.10 6.78 21.99
CA TYR A 262 22.94 6.00 20.76
C TYR A 262 23.63 6.69 19.58
N PHE A 263 23.45 8.00 19.45
CA PHE A 263 24.10 8.81 18.41
C PHE A 263 25.63 8.70 18.52
N SER A 264 26.21 8.93 19.72
CA SER A 264 27.66 8.85 19.95
C SER A 264 28.24 7.49 19.56
N THR A 265 27.61 6.40 20.04
CA THR A 265 28.04 5.02 19.72
C THR A 265 28.04 4.77 18.22
N ARG A 266 26.96 5.18 17.56
CA ARG A 266 26.77 4.98 16.14
C ARG A 266 27.70 5.83 15.30
N PHE A 267 27.81 7.12 15.62
CA PHE A 267 28.69 8.05 14.93
C PHE A 267 30.16 7.57 14.98
N THR A 268 30.65 7.13 16.14
CA THR A 268 31.98 6.55 16.28
C THR A 268 32.14 5.28 15.46
N LYS A 269 31.14 4.41 15.42
CA LYS A 269 31.19 3.16 14.62
C LYS A 269 31.31 3.42 13.12
N GLU A 270 30.63 4.47 12.60
CA GLU A 270 30.56 4.77 11.18
C GLU A 270 31.64 5.73 10.69
N THR A 271 32.19 6.54 11.58
CA THR A 271 33.21 7.55 11.21
C THR A 271 34.62 7.21 11.69
N GLY A 272 34.78 6.21 12.52
CA GLY A 272 36.06 5.80 13.14
C GLY A 272 36.26 6.45 14.48
#